data_bac5fb5a56dbfc4ecd4e9966691c4532
#
_entry.id   bac5fb5a56dbfc4ecd4e9966691c4532
#
_cell.length_a   1.000
_cell.length_b   1.000
_cell.length_c   1.000
_cell.angle_alpha   90.00
_cell.angle_beta   90.00
_cell.angle_gamma   90.00
#
_symmetry.space_group_name_H-M   'P 1'
#
loop_
_entity.id
_entity.type
_entity.pdbx_description
1 polymer ?
#
loop_
_entity_poly.entity_id
_entity_poly.type
_entity_poly.pdbx_seq_one_letter_code
_entity_poly.pdbx_strand_id
1 'polypeptide(L)'
;MAARPERVPAEEVRRRMLEAGRELAIESGAALTIEHLRVEEIIQRARVPRSSAYRMWPYREEYIDDLLCYLAGAGNWFNDRPVFDPETFTVLKQAVEDNRELIGSTEGRRALLCEIVRLTVAQNYAALTESGTWRLHMALSATLGSTRSGEARQKIAAALEQSQRVSRDSLVAVFGFLAAELGLRMRHPAATIEHMQLAGGLLVQSVALRNVQVRAAAGDDDSGEAALVDTLLNAPLPGPGLHGRPAEWTLAAFAYMGVVDAFIELDPDFTPPER
;
A
#
# COMPACT_ATOMS: atom_id res chain seq x y z
N MET A 1 -14.77 -25.80 -44.51
CA MET A 1 -14.42 -26.36 -43.18
C MET A 1 -14.24 -25.21 -42.23
N ALA A 2 -15.15 -24.96 -41.30
CA ALA A 2 -15.00 -23.96 -40.27
C ALA A 2 -13.93 -24.41 -39.27
N ALA A 3 -12.90 -23.56 -39.05
CA ALA A 3 -11.86 -23.84 -38.08
C ALA A 3 -12.51 -24.03 -36.70
N ARG A 4 -12.20 -25.16 -36.06
CA ARG A 4 -12.65 -25.46 -34.69
C ARG A 4 -12.11 -24.35 -33.78
N PRO A 5 -12.96 -23.64 -33.01
CA PRO A 5 -12.47 -22.57 -32.16
C PRO A 5 -11.38 -23.11 -31.22
N GLU A 6 -10.24 -22.46 -31.23
CA GLU A 6 -9.09 -22.83 -30.41
C GLU A 6 -9.50 -22.84 -28.93
N ARG A 7 -9.29 -23.98 -28.29
CA ARG A 7 -9.73 -24.19 -26.91
C ARG A 7 -8.84 -23.38 -25.97
N VAL A 8 -9.38 -22.31 -25.38
CA VAL A 8 -8.64 -21.51 -24.39
C VAL A 8 -8.17 -22.43 -23.24
N PRO A 9 -6.88 -22.43 -22.89
CA PRO A 9 -6.34 -23.21 -21.78
C PRO A 9 -7.05 -22.89 -20.46
N ALA A 10 -7.19 -23.87 -19.57
CA ALA A 10 -7.89 -23.69 -18.30
C ALA A 10 -7.26 -22.58 -17.43
N GLU A 11 -5.92 -22.52 -17.39
CA GLU A 11 -5.17 -21.49 -16.67
C GLU A 11 -5.48 -20.07 -17.19
N GLU A 12 -5.58 -19.92 -18.50
CA GLU A 12 -5.91 -18.64 -19.12
C GLU A 12 -7.38 -18.25 -18.86
N VAL A 13 -8.30 -19.21 -18.83
CA VAL A 13 -9.69 -18.96 -18.41
C VAL A 13 -9.71 -18.46 -16.97
N ARG A 14 -8.97 -19.13 -16.07
CA ARG A 14 -8.87 -18.75 -14.67
C ARG A 14 -8.32 -17.35 -14.51
N ARG A 15 -7.19 -17.05 -15.12
CA ARG A 15 -6.55 -15.73 -15.07
C ARG A 15 -7.50 -14.62 -15.53
N ARG A 16 -8.11 -14.76 -16.71
CA ARG A 16 -9.03 -13.75 -17.27
C ARG A 16 -10.26 -13.53 -16.40
N MET A 17 -10.84 -14.59 -15.86
CA MET A 17 -12.02 -14.49 -15.00
C MET A 17 -11.70 -13.76 -13.68
N LEU A 18 -10.58 -14.07 -13.05
CA LEU A 18 -10.17 -13.44 -11.80
C LEU A 18 -9.80 -11.97 -12.01
N GLU A 19 -9.11 -11.65 -13.11
CA GLU A 19 -8.80 -10.26 -13.47
C GLU A 19 -10.06 -9.44 -13.77
N ALA A 20 -10.98 -9.97 -14.55
CA ALA A 20 -12.26 -9.31 -14.83
C ALA A 20 -13.10 -9.10 -13.56
N GLY A 21 -13.06 -10.05 -12.63
CA GLY A 21 -13.72 -9.92 -11.32
C GLY A 21 -13.08 -8.82 -10.46
N ARG A 22 -11.73 -8.72 -10.47
CA ARG A 22 -11.00 -7.64 -9.82
C ARG A 22 -11.36 -6.27 -10.38
N GLU A 23 -11.36 -6.12 -11.71
CA GLU A 23 -11.72 -4.86 -12.37
C GLU A 23 -13.14 -4.42 -11.99
N LEU A 24 -14.11 -5.32 -12.07
CA LEU A 24 -15.50 -5.03 -11.68
C LEU A 24 -15.62 -4.66 -10.21
N ALA A 25 -14.89 -5.32 -9.31
CA ALA A 25 -14.88 -4.98 -7.88
C ALA A 25 -14.32 -3.57 -7.64
N ILE A 26 -13.27 -3.17 -8.35
CA ILE A 26 -12.68 -1.82 -8.26
C ILE A 26 -13.64 -0.77 -8.82
N GLU A 27 -14.21 -1.00 -10.01
CA GLU A 27 -15.15 -0.08 -10.67
C GLU A 27 -16.43 0.13 -9.85
N SER A 28 -16.91 -0.90 -9.18
CA SER A 28 -18.11 -0.83 -8.33
C SER A 28 -17.89 -0.06 -7.03
N GLY A 29 -16.66 0.39 -6.77
CA GLY A 29 -16.32 1.31 -5.67
C GLY A 29 -16.28 0.71 -4.28
N ALA A 30 -16.53 -0.58 -4.09
CA ALA A 30 -16.39 -1.17 -2.77
C ALA A 30 -16.44 -2.70 -2.73
N ALA A 31 -15.70 -3.26 -1.81
CA ALA A 31 -15.75 -4.64 -1.40
C ALA A 31 -17.12 -5.12 -0.87
N LEU A 32 -18.05 -4.23 -0.58
CA LEU A 32 -19.46 -4.54 -0.27
C LEU A 32 -20.17 -5.22 -1.44
N THR A 33 -19.59 -5.19 -2.65
CA THR A 33 -20.22 -5.66 -3.88
C THR A 33 -19.70 -7.01 -4.37
N ILE A 34 -18.68 -7.63 -3.76
CA ILE A 34 -18.18 -8.94 -4.23
C ILE A 34 -19.30 -9.99 -4.16
N GLU A 35 -20.15 -9.96 -3.14
CA GLU A 35 -21.33 -10.83 -3.04
C GLU A 35 -22.43 -10.51 -4.09
N HIS A 36 -22.39 -9.34 -4.70
CA HIS A 36 -23.35 -8.92 -5.73
C HIS A 36 -22.81 -9.03 -7.15
N LEU A 37 -21.53 -9.37 -7.34
CA LEU A 37 -20.94 -9.57 -8.66
C LEU A 37 -21.68 -10.70 -9.39
N ARG A 38 -22.11 -10.42 -10.61
CA ARG A 38 -22.78 -11.39 -11.49
C ARG A 38 -21.74 -12.14 -12.29
N VAL A 39 -21.70 -13.45 -12.12
CA VAL A 39 -20.75 -14.31 -12.84
C VAL A 39 -20.88 -14.17 -14.36
N GLU A 40 -22.10 -13.95 -14.87
CA GLU A 40 -22.36 -13.70 -16.29
C GLU A 40 -21.69 -12.45 -16.83
N GLU A 41 -21.68 -11.37 -16.05
CA GLU A 41 -21.01 -10.12 -16.40
C GLU A 41 -19.50 -10.30 -16.44
N ILE A 42 -18.96 -11.04 -15.47
CA ILE A 42 -17.54 -11.39 -15.42
C ILE A 42 -17.14 -12.23 -16.63
N ILE A 43 -17.95 -13.24 -17.01
CA ILE A 43 -17.72 -14.08 -18.18
C ILE A 43 -17.66 -13.22 -19.45
N GLN A 44 -18.58 -12.26 -19.61
CA GLN A 44 -18.62 -11.36 -20.76
C GLN A 44 -17.37 -10.49 -20.81
N ARG A 45 -16.97 -9.87 -19.67
CA ARG A 45 -15.77 -9.04 -19.58
C ARG A 45 -14.49 -9.84 -19.84
N ALA A 46 -14.37 -11.03 -19.25
CA ALA A 46 -13.24 -11.92 -19.41
C ALA A 46 -13.10 -12.48 -20.84
N ARG A 47 -14.18 -12.35 -21.66
CA ARG A 47 -14.25 -12.91 -23.03
C ARG A 47 -13.90 -14.39 -23.06
N VAL A 48 -14.43 -15.16 -22.13
CA VAL A 48 -14.24 -16.61 -22.04
C VAL A 48 -15.52 -17.37 -22.42
N PRO A 49 -15.43 -18.59 -22.97
CA PRO A 49 -16.63 -19.39 -23.24
C PRO A 49 -17.35 -19.74 -21.93
N ARG A 50 -18.66 -19.50 -21.86
CA ARG A 50 -19.50 -19.80 -20.69
C ARG A 50 -19.32 -21.23 -20.19
N SER A 51 -19.27 -22.21 -21.09
CA SER A 51 -19.05 -23.61 -20.75
C SER A 51 -17.69 -23.88 -20.10
N SER A 52 -16.67 -23.07 -20.41
CA SER A 52 -15.34 -23.17 -19.80
C SER A 52 -15.34 -22.61 -18.37
N ALA A 53 -16.02 -21.49 -18.15
CA ALA A 53 -16.18 -20.90 -16.82
C ALA A 53 -16.94 -21.84 -15.87
N TYR A 54 -18.12 -22.34 -16.27
CA TYR A 54 -18.93 -23.24 -15.44
C TYR A 54 -18.32 -24.64 -15.25
N ARG A 55 -17.42 -25.07 -16.12
CA ARG A 55 -16.66 -26.29 -15.89
C ARG A 55 -15.58 -26.10 -14.83
N MET A 56 -15.04 -24.89 -14.69
CA MET A 56 -14.02 -24.55 -13.69
C MET A 56 -14.65 -24.25 -12.34
N TRP A 57 -15.74 -23.52 -12.33
CA TRP A 57 -16.51 -23.18 -11.15
C TRP A 57 -17.98 -23.57 -11.38
N PRO A 58 -18.37 -24.80 -11.03
CA PRO A 58 -19.76 -25.24 -11.13
C PRO A 58 -20.73 -24.42 -10.31
N TYR A 59 -20.26 -23.91 -9.17
CA TYR A 59 -21.02 -23.06 -8.27
C TYR A 59 -20.42 -21.66 -8.14
N ARG A 60 -21.29 -20.65 -7.98
CA ARG A 60 -20.91 -19.27 -7.83
C ARG A 60 -19.97 -19.05 -6.63
N GLU A 61 -20.24 -19.73 -5.54
CA GLU A 61 -19.49 -19.65 -4.28
C GLU A 61 -18.03 -20.05 -4.47
N GLU A 62 -17.76 -21.05 -5.28
CA GLU A 62 -16.38 -21.50 -5.59
C GLU A 62 -15.59 -20.41 -6.35
N TYR A 63 -16.26 -19.73 -7.29
CA TYR A 63 -15.66 -18.61 -7.99
C TYR A 63 -15.39 -17.43 -7.03
N ILE A 64 -16.34 -17.11 -6.16
CA ILE A 64 -16.18 -16.03 -5.17
C ILE A 64 -15.03 -16.34 -4.21
N ASP A 65 -14.92 -17.55 -3.71
CA ASP A 65 -13.81 -17.96 -2.83
C ASP A 65 -12.46 -17.84 -3.55
N ASP A 66 -12.37 -18.27 -4.81
CA ASP A 66 -11.16 -18.12 -5.63
C ASP A 66 -10.84 -16.64 -5.92
N LEU A 67 -11.85 -15.82 -6.19
CA LEU A 67 -11.69 -14.39 -6.40
C LEU A 67 -11.19 -13.70 -5.13
N LEU A 68 -11.76 -13.99 -3.96
CA LEU A 68 -11.31 -13.46 -2.69
C LEU A 68 -9.85 -13.83 -2.38
N CYS A 69 -9.47 -15.08 -2.64
CA CYS A 69 -8.09 -15.52 -2.51
C CYS A 69 -7.14 -14.78 -3.48
N TYR A 70 -7.59 -14.58 -4.72
CA TYR A 70 -6.82 -13.83 -5.71
C TYR A 70 -6.63 -12.37 -5.30
N LEU A 71 -7.69 -11.70 -4.85
CA LEU A 71 -7.65 -10.31 -4.38
C LEU A 71 -6.79 -10.13 -3.12
N ALA A 72 -6.75 -11.15 -2.27
CA ALA A 72 -5.88 -11.16 -1.08
C ALA A 72 -4.41 -11.38 -1.43
N GLY A 73 -4.13 -12.14 -2.50
CA GLY A 73 -2.79 -12.53 -2.95
C GLY A 73 -2.30 -11.75 -4.17
N ALA A 74 -2.29 -12.40 -5.33
CA ALA A 74 -1.70 -11.86 -6.56
C ALA A 74 -2.34 -10.55 -7.05
N GLY A 75 -3.64 -10.37 -6.82
CA GLY A 75 -4.37 -9.14 -7.16
C GLY A 75 -4.34 -8.06 -6.07
N ASN A 76 -3.49 -8.21 -5.07
CA ASN A 76 -3.41 -7.32 -3.93
C ASN A 76 -2.60 -6.05 -4.25
N TRP A 77 -2.92 -4.96 -3.54
CA TRP A 77 -2.21 -3.69 -3.62
C TRP A 77 -0.69 -3.82 -3.46
N PHE A 78 -0.24 -4.59 -2.48
CA PHE A 78 1.18 -4.74 -2.16
C PHE A 78 1.97 -5.50 -3.25
N ASN A 79 1.30 -6.24 -4.12
CA ASN A 79 1.92 -6.90 -5.26
C ASN A 79 1.89 -6.04 -6.53
N ASP A 80 0.87 -5.19 -6.69
CA ASP A 80 0.77 -4.25 -7.82
C ASP A 80 1.74 -3.07 -7.70
N ARG A 81 1.94 -2.60 -6.47
CA ARG A 81 2.89 -1.52 -6.14
C ARG A 81 3.60 -1.85 -4.83
N PRO A 82 4.77 -2.49 -4.88
CA PRO A 82 5.63 -2.60 -3.70
C PRO A 82 5.87 -1.18 -3.17
N VAL A 83 5.73 -1.01 -1.86
CA VAL A 83 5.87 0.32 -1.19
C VAL A 83 7.23 0.94 -1.51
N PHE A 84 8.21 0.10 -1.79
CA PHE A 84 9.51 0.48 -2.36
C PHE A 84 9.85 -0.48 -3.49
N ASP A 85 9.53 -0.08 -4.71
CA ASP A 85 10.02 -0.73 -5.90
C ASP A 85 11.52 -0.41 -6.14
N PRO A 86 12.20 -1.11 -7.03
CA PRO A 86 13.60 -0.85 -7.35
C PRO A 86 13.88 0.58 -7.83
N GLU A 87 12.88 1.22 -8.46
CA GLU A 87 12.99 2.60 -8.94
C GLU A 87 12.97 3.58 -7.75
N THR A 88 12.01 3.43 -6.84
CA THR A 88 11.94 4.21 -5.58
C THR A 88 13.22 4.05 -4.77
N PHE A 89 13.77 2.83 -4.70
CA PHE A 89 15.04 2.60 -4.00
C PHE A 89 16.23 3.29 -4.68
N THR A 90 16.23 3.36 -6.01
CA THR A 90 17.24 4.08 -6.79
C THR A 90 17.15 5.60 -6.54
N VAL A 91 15.94 6.16 -6.56
CA VAL A 91 15.69 7.57 -6.24
C VAL A 91 16.17 7.90 -4.83
N LEU A 92 15.92 7.04 -3.87
CA LEU A 92 16.34 7.22 -2.48
C LEU A 92 17.87 7.20 -2.35
N LYS A 93 18.56 6.27 -3.02
CA LYS A 93 20.03 6.25 -3.08
C LYS A 93 20.58 7.53 -3.69
N GLN A 94 19.99 8.00 -4.78
CA GLN A 94 20.40 9.23 -5.44
C GLN A 94 20.20 10.44 -4.52
N ALA A 95 19.08 10.52 -3.79
CA ALA A 95 18.85 11.60 -2.83
C ALA A 95 19.90 11.64 -1.71
N VAL A 96 20.35 10.47 -1.23
CA VAL A 96 21.46 10.38 -0.26
C VAL A 96 22.77 10.84 -0.89
N GLU A 97 23.05 10.42 -2.11
CA GLU A 97 24.31 10.79 -2.82
C GLU A 97 24.36 12.28 -3.15
N ASP A 98 23.27 12.86 -3.65
CA ASP A 98 23.17 14.29 -4.00
C ASP A 98 23.32 15.22 -2.78
N ASN A 99 23.11 14.70 -1.57
CA ASN A 99 23.20 15.47 -0.32
C ASN A 99 24.26 14.90 0.62
N ARG A 100 25.30 14.29 0.05
CA ARG A 100 26.35 13.60 0.81
C ARG A 100 27.09 14.52 1.79
N GLU A 101 27.22 15.80 1.48
CA GLU A 101 27.84 16.78 2.36
C GLU A 101 27.10 16.95 3.70
N LEU A 102 25.79 16.63 3.74
CA LEU A 102 25.01 16.69 4.97
C LEU A 102 25.33 15.52 5.93
N ILE A 103 25.86 14.40 5.43
CA ILE A 103 26.11 13.20 6.23
C ILE A 103 27.22 13.42 7.27
N GLY A 104 28.11 14.39 7.05
CA GLY A 104 29.21 14.71 7.95
C GLY A 104 28.82 15.28 9.31
N SER A 105 27.57 15.66 9.50
CA SER A 105 27.08 16.20 10.78
C SER A 105 25.78 15.54 11.22
N THR A 106 25.55 15.45 12.54
CA THR A 106 24.30 14.89 13.08
C THR A 106 23.08 15.71 12.64
N GLU A 107 23.20 17.05 12.58
CA GLU A 107 22.13 17.94 12.10
C GLU A 107 21.84 17.70 10.61
N GLY A 108 22.87 17.56 9.78
CA GLY A 108 22.71 17.29 8.35
C GLY A 108 22.06 15.93 8.10
N ARG A 109 22.50 14.87 8.82
CA ARG A 109 21.87 13.53 8.74
C ARG A 109 20.40 13.58 9.17
N ARG A 110 20.08 14.38 10.20
CA ARG A 110 18.70 14.59 10.63
C ARG A 110 17.88 15.28 9.56
N ALA A 111 18.39 16.34 8.96
CA ALA A 111 17.70 17.06 7.88
C ALA A 111 17.44 16.13 6.68
N LEU A 112 18.42 15.31 6.30
CA LEU A 112 18.29 14.36 5.20
C LEU A 112 17.26 13.26 5.52
N LEU A 113 17.27 12.71 6.73
CA LEU A 113 16.25 11.75 7.18
C LEU A 113 14.84 12.36 7.12
N CYS A 114 14.66 13.59 7.60
CA CYS A 114 13.38 14.31 7.52
C CYS A 114 12.92 14.46 6.07
N GLU A 115 13.80 14.84 5.16
CA GLU A 115 13.47 15.02 3.74
C GLU A 115 13.06 13.70 3.07
N ILE A 116 13.81 12.62 3.33
CA ILE A 116 13.49 11.29 2.82
C ILE A 116 12.10 10.85 3.30
N VAL A 117 11.82 10.98 4.61
CA VAL A 117 10.52 10.62 5.18
C VAL A 117 9.41 11.48 4.57
N ARG A 118 9.63 12.80 4.46
CA ARG A 118 8.67 13.75 3.89
C ARG A 118 8.25 13.34 2.48
N LEU A 119 9.22 13.08 1.61
CA LEU A 119 8.98 12.76 0.20
C LEU A 119 8.35 11.37 0.03
N THR A 120 8.94 10.35 0.66
CA THR A 120 8.48 8.96 0.47
C THR A 120 7.10 8.71 1.08
N VAL A 121 6.81 9.28 2.25
CA VAL A 121 5.49 9.13 2.88
C VAL A 121 4.44 9.95 2.15
N ALA A 122 4.75 11.15 1.65
CA ALA A 122 3.81 11.93 0.85
C ALA A 122 3.44 11.19 -0.45
N GLN A 123 4.43 10.62 -1.15
CA GLN A 123 4.20 9.80 -2.35
C GLN A 123 3.35 8.56 -2.05
N ASN A 124 3.66 7.84 -0.97
CA ASN A 124 2.88 6.67 -0.56
C ASN A 124 1.44 7.05 -0.19
N TYR A 125 1.25 8.13 0.56
CA TYR A 125 -0.06 8.64 0.93
C TYR A 125 -0.92 8.98 -0.30
N ALA A 126 -0.36 9.71 -1.27
CA ALA A 126 -1.03 10.02 -2.52
C ALA A 126 -1.44 8.74 -3.27
N ALA A 127 -0.51 7.79 -3.39
CA ALA A 127 -0.78 6.51 -4.04
C ALA A 127 -1.90 5.71 -3.36
N LEU A 128 -1.96 5.69 -2.03
CA LEU A 128 -3.04 5.02 -1.27
C LEU A 128 -4.39 5.68 -1.50
N THR A 129 -4.47 7.01 -1.43
CA THR A 129 -5.74 7.74 -1.57
C THR A 129 -6.37 7.59 -2.95
N GLU A 130 -5.56 7.41 -3.99
CA GLU A 130 -6.01 7.25 -5.38
C GLU A 130 -6.32 5.79 -5.74
N SER A 131 -5.81 4.81 -5.00
CA SER A 131 -5.88 3.41 -5.39
C SER A 131 -7.20 2.73 -5.05
N GLY A 132 -7.92 2.26 -6.09
CA GLY A 132 -9.04 1.33 -5.94
C GLY A 132 -8.63 -0.03 -5.37
N THR A 133 -7.47 -0.54 -5.77
CA THR A 133 -6.93 -1.81 -5.27
C THR A 133 -6.61 -1.76 -3.77
N TRP A 134 -6.08 -0.64 -3.28
CA TRP A 134 -5.86 -0.47 -1.84
C TRP A 134 -7.19 -0.42 -1.06
N ARG A 135 -8.19 0.31 -1.56
CA ARG A 135 -9.53 0.31 -0.94
C ARG A 135 -10.13 -1.08 -0.87
N LEU A 136 -9.97 -1.85 -1.94
CA LEU A 136 -10.41 -3.25 -1.98
C LEU A 136 -9.66 -4.12 -0.97
N HIS A 137 -8.34 -3.94 -0.82
CA HIS A 137 -7.54 -4.61 0.21
C HIS A 137 -8.03 -4.30 1.63
N MET A 138 -8.31 -3.03 1.94
CA MET A 138 -8.81 -2.61 3.25
C MET A 138 -10.18 -3.21 3.56
N ALA A 139 -11.08 -3.21 2.59
CA ALA A 139 -12.40 -3.79 2.75
C ALA A 139 -12.35 -5.32 2.91
N LEU A 140 -11.49 -6.01 2.14
CA LEU A 140 -11.27 -7.45 2.27
C LEU A 140 -10.72 -7.81 3.65
N SER A 141 -9.77 -7.03 4.15
CA SER A 141 -9.20 -7.20 5.49
C SER A 141 -10.26 -7.03 6.58
N ALA A 142 -11.15 -6.03 6.45
CA ALA A 142 -12.24 -5.79 7.39
C ALA A 142 -13.30 -6.91 7.39
N THR A 143 -13.57 -7.52 6.22
CA THR A 143 -14.58 -8.58 6.10
C THR A 143 -14.07 -9.97 6.50
N LEU A 144 -12.76 -10.13 6.72
CA LEU A 144 -12.16 -11.42 7.06
C LEU A 144 -12.79 -12.08 8.29
N GLY A 145 -13.14 -11.28 9.29
CA GLY A 145 -13.80 -11.75 10.51
C GLY A 145 -15.23 -12.29 10.29
N SER A 146 -15.92 -11.86 9.24
CA SER A 146 -17.29 -12.26 8.89
C SER A 146 -17.38 -13.37 7.85
N THR A 147 -16.24 -13.82 7.28
CA THR A 147 -16.20 -14.89 6.27
C THR A 147 -16.71 -16.20 6.85
N ARG A 148 -17.72 -16.83 6.21
CA ARG A 148 -18.46 -17.98 6.73
C ARG A 148 -17.63 -19.28 6.75
N SER A 149 -16.87 -19.53 5.68
CA SER A 149 -16.05 -20.75 5.58
C SER A 149 -14.74 -20.59 6.35
N GLY A 150 -14.45 -21.50 7.26
CA GLY A 150 -13.18 -21.54 8.00
C GLY A 150 -11.98 -21.75 7.09
N GLU A 151 -12.11 -22.58 6.05
CA GLU A 151 -11.04 -22.86 5.10
C GLU A 151 -10.77 -21.67 4.16
N ALA A 152 -11.82 -21.07 3.58
CA ALA A 152 -11.68 -19.87 2.76
C ALA A 152 -11.06 -18.73 3.56
N ARG A 153 -11.51 -18.50 4.80
CA ARG A 153 -10.94 -17.51 5.70
C ARG A 153 -9.44 -17.73 5.94
N GLN A 154 -9.02 -18.96 6.19
CA GLN A 154 -7.60 -19.28 6.40
C GLN A 154 -6.77 -19.00 5.14
N LYS A 155 -7.27 -19.38 3.95
CA LYS A 155 -6.59 -19.11 2.67
C LYS A 155 -6.46 -17.61 2.40
N ILE A 156 -7.53 -16.85 2.63
CA ILE A 156 -7.54 -15.37 2.45
C ILE A 156 -6.56 -14.73 3.46
N ALA A 157 -6.61 -15.13 4.73
CA ALA A 157 -5.70 -14.60 5.76
C ALA A 157 -4.24 -14.89 5.43
N ALA A 158 -3.91 -16.11 5.00
CA ALA A 158 -2.56 -16.48 4.59
C ALA A 158 -2.08 -15.67 3.37
N ALA A 159 -2.96 -15.43 2.39
CA ALA A 159 -2.63 -14.64 1.20
C ALA A 159 -2.40 -13.15 1.55
N LEU A 160 -3.23 -12.57 2.42
CA LEU A 160 -3.04 -11.20 2.92
C LEU A 160 -1.72 -11.07 3.70
N GLU A 161 -1.43 -12.01 4.59
CA GLU A 161 -0.17 -12.01 5.36
C GLU A 161 1.05 -12.14 4.45
N GLN A 162 1.00 -12.99 3.43
CA GLN A 162 2.08 -13.11 2.46
C GLN A 162 2.31 -11.81 1.68
N SER A 163 1.26 -11.11 1.25
CA SER A 163 1.36 -9.82 0.57
C SER A 163 1.95 -8.74 1.47
N GLN A 164 1.53 -8.69 2.73
CA GLN A 164 2.08 -7.75 3.71
C GLN A 164 3.55 -8.05 4.05
N ARG A 165 3.94 -9.33 4.04
CA ARG A 165 5.34 -9.74 4.29
C ARG A 165 6.28 -9.19 3.21
N VAL A 166 5.91 -9.29 1.94
CA VAL A 166 6.71 -8.74 0.83
C VAL A 166 6.94 -7.23 1.00
N SER A 167 5.89 -6.49 1.38
CA SER A 167 6.02 -5.05 1.66
C SER A 167 6.93 -4.76 2.86
N ARG A 168 6.78 -5.53 3.92
CA ARG A 168 7.58 -5.41 5.14
C ARG A 168 9.07 -5.65 4.89
N ASP A 169 9.39 -6.70 4.14
CA ASP A 169 10.79 -7.06 3.81
C ASP A 169 11.46 -5.94 2.99
N SER A 170 10.74 -5.33 2.06
CA SER A 170 11.23 -4.17 1.28
C SER A 170 11.52 -2.97 2.18
N LEU A 171 10.64 -2.67 3.14
CA LEU A 171 10.83 -1.58 4.09
C LEU A 171 12.01 -1.82 5.02
N VAL A 172 12.20 -3.04 5.51
CA VAL A 172 13.37 -3.41 6.34
C VAL A 172 14.68 -3.21 5.56
N ALA A 173 14.71 -3.56 4.27
CA ALA A 173 15.89 -3.34 3.41
C ALA A 173 16.21 -1.84 3.24
N VAL A 174 15.18 -0.99 3.03
CA VAL A 174 15.34 0.47 2.94
C VAL A 174 15.90 1.03 4.26
N PHE A 175 15.35 0.65 5.39
CA PHE A 175 15.88 1.10 6.68
C PHE A 175 17.29 0.59 6.97
N GLY A 176 17.61 -0.63 6.58
CA GLY A 176 18.98 -1.15 6.66
C GLY A 176 19.98 -0.28 5.87
N PHE A 177 19.60 0.13 4.66
CA PHE A 177 20.39 1.06 3.86
C PHE A 177 20.54 2.43 4.55
N LEU A 178 19.42 3.03 4.99
CA LEU A 178 19.47 4.32 5.67
C LEU A 178 20.23 4.26 6.99
N ALA A 179 20.14 3.16 7.74
CA ALA A 179 20.93 2.97 8.95
C ALA A 179 22.43 2.95 8.65
N ALA A 180 22.83 2.30 7.57
CA ALA A 180 24.25 2.25 7.15
C ALA A 180 24.76 3.61 6.65
N GLU A 181 23.95 4.38 5.92
CA GLU A 181 24.38 5.67 5.33
C GLU A 181 24.26 6.84 6.33
N LEU A 182 23.28 6.81 7.25
CA LEU A 182 22.99 7.92 8.15
C LEU A 182 23.32 7.63 9.63
N GLY A 183 23.78 6.42 9.96
CA GLY A 183 24.03 6.04 11.34
C GLY A 183 22.77 5.98 12.20
N LEU A 184 21.69 5.37 11.66
CA LEU A 184 20.44 5.20 12.40
C LEU A 184 20.57 3.98 13.33
N ARG A 185 20.06 4.10 14.56
CA ARG A 185 19.95 2.98 15.48
C ARG A 185 18.61 3.00 16.20
N MET A 186 18.19 1.84 16.70
CA MET A 186 16.98 1.75 17.50
C MET A 186 17.21 2.43 18.85
N ARG A 187 16.28 3.31 19.26
CA ARG A 187 16.31 4.01 20.54
C ARG A 187 16.12 3.05 21.73
N HIS A 188 15.36 1.99 21.53
CA HIS A 188 15.06 1.01 22.58
C HIS A 188 15.51 -0.39 22.14
N PRO A 189 16.27 -1.12 22.99
CA PRO A 189 16.82 -2.44 22.62
C PRO A 189 15.76 -3.51 22.29
N ALA A 190 14.55 -3.37 22.84
CA ALA A 190 13.44 -4.30 22.59
C ALA A 190 12.60 -3.92 21.36
N ALA A 191 12.82 -2.73 20.79
CA ALA A 191 12.11 -2.30 19.58
C ALA A 191 12.85 -2.80 18.33
N THR A 192 12.08 -3.04 17.27
CA THR A 192 12.62 -3.43 15.98
C THR A 192 12.09 -2.52 14.87
N ILE A 193 12.70 -2.57 13.70
CA ILE A 193 12.24 -1.84 12.52
C ILE A 193 10.81 -2.24 12.15
N GLU A 194 10.47 -3.51 12.33
CA GLU A 194 9.11 -4.02 12.05
C GLU A 194 8.06 -3.38 12.98
N HIS A 195 8.38 -3.16 14.26
CA HIS A 195 7.50 -2.44 15.18
C HIS A 195 7.23 -1.01 14.68
N MET A 196 8.28 -0.29 14.30
CA MET A 196 8.16 1.06 13.75
C MET A 196 7.37 1.07 12.45
N GLN A 197 7.64 0.13 11.55
CA GLN A 197 6.94 0.00 10.27
C GLN A 197 5.44 -0.29 10.46
N LEU A 198 5.10 -1.18 11.38
CA LEU A 198 3.71 -1.49 11.70
C LEU A 198 3.00 -0.24 12.23
N ALA A 199 3.59 0.45 13.21
CA ALA A 199 2.99 1.66 13.79
C ALA A 199 2.82 2.78 12.75
N GLY A 200 3.88 3.07 11.98
CA GLY A 200 3.86 4.10 10.96
C GLY A 200 2.96 3.76 9.78
N GLY A 201 2.96 2.50 9.33
CA GLY A 201 2.11 2.04 8.24
C GLY A 201 0.62 2.13 8.59
N LEU A 202 0.22 1.69 9.78
CA LEU A 202 -1.15 1.82 10.27
C LEU A 202 -1.58 3.30 10.37
N LEU A 203 -0.69 4.18 10.82
CA LEU A 203 -0.97 5.61 10.88
C LEU A 203 -1.23 6.19 9.49
N VAL A 204 -0.35 5.96 8.52
CA VAL A 204 -0.51 6.48 7.14
C VAL A 204 -1.78 5.92 6.50
N GLN A 205 -2.05 4.62 6.65
CA GLN A 205 -3.26 3.98 6.14
C GLN A 205 -4.53 4.57 6.77
N SER A 206 -4.52 4.87 8.07
CA SER A 206 -5.66 5.46 8.77
C SER A 206 -5.95 6.88 8.28
N VAL A 207 -4.91 7.70 8.08
CA VAL A 207 -5.05 9.06 7.50
C VAL A 207 -5.57 8.97 6.06
N ALA A 208 -5.05 8.05 5.25
CA ALA A 208 -5.50 7.85 3.88
C ALA A 208 -6.96 7.37 3.81
N LEU A 209 -7.36 6.42 4.67
CA LEU A 209 -8.75 5.96 4.76
C LEU A 209 -9.70 7.09 5.15
N ARG A 210 -9.31 7.91 6.13
CA ARG A 210 -10.10 9.07 6.55
C ARG A 210 -10.25 10.08 5.42
N ASN A 211 -9.20 10.34 4.64
CA ASN A 211 -9.25 11.21 3.47
C ASN A 211 -10.26 10.69 2.43
N VAL A 212 -10.20 9.40 2.09
CA VAL A 212 -11.16 8.79 1.15
C VAL A 212 -12.61 8.91 1.65
N GLN A 213 -12.85 8.69 2.96
CA GLN A 213 -14.18 8.82 3.56
C GLN A 213 -14.70 10.25 3.48
N VAL A 214 -13.86 11.24 3.80
CA VAL A 214 -14.24 12.66 3.79
C VAL A 214 -14.57 13.12 2.38
N ARG A 215 -13.73 12.78 1.39
CA ARG A 215 -13.98 13.10 -0.02
C ARG A 215 -15.28 12.46 -0.54
N ALA A 216 -15.58 11.23 -0.12
CA ALA A 216 -16.83 10.58 -0.48
C ALA A 216 -18.06 11.22 0.17
N ALA A 217 -17.91 11.81 1.36
CA ALA A 217 -18.99 12.46 2.11
C ALA A 217 -19.21 13.92 1.69
N ALA A 218 -18.19 14.63 1.22
CA ALA A 218 -18.26 16.05 0.90
C ALA A 218 -19.22 16.36 -0.26
N GLY A 219 -19.40 15.45 -1.23
CA GLY A 219 -20.25 15.71 -2.40
C GLY A 219 -19.86 17.01 -3.11
N ASP A 220 -20.88 17.76 -3.58
CA ASP A 220 -20.72 19.10 -4.17
C ASP A 220 -20.83 20.25 -3.15
N ASP A 221 -21.07 19.94 -1.87
CA ASP A 221 -21.22 20.94 -0.80
C ASP A 221 -19.90 21.14 -0.04
N ASP A 222 -19.23 22.24 -0.34
CA ASP A 222 -17.95 22.65 0.26
C ASP A 222 -18.13 23.31 1.66
N SER A 223 -19.35 23.32 2.19
CA SER A 223 -19.69 23.96 3.46
C SER A 223 -20.08 22.92 4.51
N GLY A 224 -19.18 22.54 5.39
CA GLY A 224 -19.56 21.65 6.49
C GLY A 224 -18.39 21.01 7.20
N GLU A 225 -18.67 20.10 8.12
CA GLU A 225 -17.67 19.36 8.89
C GLU A 225 -16.73 18.56 7.96
N ALA A 226 -17.25 18.00 6.85
CA ALA A 226 -16.46 17.27 5.87
C ALA A 226 -15.40 18.17 5.21
N ALA A 227 -15.76 19.38 4.80
CA ALA A 227 -14.84 20.34 4.20
C ALA A 227 -13.75 20.79 5.19
N LEU A 228 -14.11 21.01 6.46
CA LEU A 228 -13.15 21.31 7.52
C LEU A 228 -12.15 20.17 7.69
N VAL A 229 -12.62 18.92 7.78
CA VAL A 229 -11.77 17.75 7.95
C VAL A 229 -10.91 17.52 6.72
N ASP A 230 -11.43 17.73 5.50
CA ASP A 230 -10.63 17.66 4.26
C ASP A 230 -9.49 18.67 4.29
N THR A 231 -9.80 19.92 4.68
CA THR A 231 -8.78 20.97 4.86
C THR A 231 -7.70 20.54 5.86
N LEU A 232 -8.08 20.01 7.03
CA LEU A 232 -7.13 19.57 8.05
C LEU A 232 -6.26 18.40 7.59
N LEU A 233 -6.78 17.51 6.77
CA LEU A 233 -6.05 16.35 6.24
C LEU A 233 -5.07 16.74 5.13
N ASN A 234 -5.39 17.73 4.32
CA ASN A 234 -4.69 18.08 3.09
C ASN A 234 -3.93 19.43 3.14
N ALA A 235 -4.17 20.27 4.16
CA ALA A 235 -3.40 21.51 4.31
C ALA A 235 -1.91 21.18 4.54
N PRO A 236 -1.00 21.90 3.85
CA PRO A 236 0.42 21.73 4.07
C PRO A 236 0.81 22.23 5.48
N LEU A 237 1.59 21.42 6.18
CA LEU A 237 2.13 21.77 7.49
C LEU A 237 3.57 22.28 7.33
N PRO A 238 3.96 23.39 7.98
CA PRO A 238 5.34 23.83 7.97
C PRO A 238 6.20 22.89 8.82
N GLY A 239 7.34 22.49 8.30
CA GLY A 239 8.26 21.61 9.01
C GLY A 239 9.70 21.73 8.51
N PRO A 240 10.63 20.96 9.06
CA PRO A 240 12.03 21.02 8.68
C PRO A 240 12.24 20.51 7.25
N GLY A 241 13.15 21.17 6.51
CA GLY A 241 13.62 20.77 5.21
C GLY A 241 15.14 20.80 5.12
N LEU A 242 15.69 20.58 3.94
CA LEU A 242 17.13 20.56 3.71
C LEU A 242 17.77 21.96 3.92
N HIS A 243 19.00 21.96 4.35
CA HIS A 243 19.83 23.16 4.54
C HIS A 243 19.18 24.22 5.44
N GLY A 244 18.40 23.78 6.45
CA GLY A 244 17.72 24.68 7.39
C GLY A 244 16.53 25.48 6.79
N ARG A 245 16.11 25.16 5.58
CA ARG A 245 14.95 25.79 4.94
C ARG A 245 13.65 25.10 5.39
N PRO A 246 12.56 25.84 5.63
CA PRO A 246 11.28 25.24 5.88
C PRO A 246 10.77 24.50 4.63
N ALA A 247 10.09 23.38 4.85
CA ALA A 247 9.43 22.60 3.81
C ALA A 247 7.96 22.37 4.15
N GLU A 248 7.16 22.08 3.14
CA GLU A 248 5.76 21.71 3.30
C GLU A 248 5.64 20.19 3.50
N TRP A 249 4.89 19.80 4.52
CA TRP A 249 4.66 18.42 4.90
C TRP A 249 3.19 18.08 4.76
N THR A 250 2.88 16.89 4.28
CA THR A 250 1.53 16.31 4.47
C THR A 250 1.34 15.91 5.92
N LEU A 251 0.10 15.90 6.42
CA LEU A 251 -0.21 15.41 7.76
C LEU A 251 0.32 13.98 7.99
N ALA A 252 0.17 13.11 6.99
CA ALA A 252 0.67 11.73 7.05
C ALA A 252 2.19 11.67 7.24
N ALA A 253 2.96 12.45 6.48
CA ALA A 253 4.41 12.48 6.58
C ALA A 253 4.88 13.11 7.91
N PHE A 254 4.22 14.17 8.34
CA PHE A 254 4.52 14.85 9.61
C PHE A 254 4.30 13.90 10.81
N ALA A 255 3.17 13.22 10.83
CA ALA A 255 2.84 12.28 11.89
C ALA A 255 3.75 11.03 11.85
N TYR A 256 4.07 10.52 10.64
CA TYR A 256 5.00 9.40 10.48
C TYR A 256 6.40 9.74 11.00
N MET A 257 6.87 10.98 10.80
CA MET A 257 8.15 11.42 11.36
C MET A 257 8.16 11.35 12.89
N GLY A 258 7.02 11.64 13.54
CA GLY A 258 6.86 11.42 14.98
C GLY A 258 7.02 9.96 15.39
N VAL A 259 6.54 9.02 14.59
CA VAL A 259 6.79 7.58 14.80
C VAL A 259 8.28 7.27 14.64
N VAL A 260 8.92 7.76 13.57
CA VAL A 260 10.37 7.57 13.38
C VAL A 260 11.14 8.07 14.60
N ASP A 261 10.84 9.25 15.09
CA ASP A 261 11.50 9.84 16.27
C ASP A 261 11.31 9.06 17.56
N ALA A 262 10.18 8.38 17.70
CA ALA A 262 9.92 7.52 18.85
C ALA A 262 10.78 6.25 18.85
N PHE A 263 11.13 5.74 17.68
CA PHE A 263 11.83 4.45 17.52
C PHE A 263 13.31 4.60 17.19
N ILE A 264 13.70 5.65 16.47
CA ILE A 264 15.03 5.83 15.88
C ILE A 264 15.77 6.98 16.54
N GLU A 265 17.08 6.85 16.69
CA GLU A 265 17.98 7.94 16.99
C GLU A 265 19.19 7.90 16.04
N LEU A 266 19.83 9.04 15.87
CA LEU A 266 21.08 9.14 15.14
C LEU A 266 22.24 8.81 16.09
N ASP A 267 23.15 7.95 15.67
CA ASP A 267 24.36 7.66 16.41
C ASP A 267 25.28 8.92 16.39
N PRO A 268 25.60 9.51 17.55
CA PRO A 268 26.48 10.67 17.62
C PRO A 268 27.92 10.34 17.20
N ASP A 269 28.35 9.09 17.37
CA ASP A 269 29.70 8.63 17.08
C ASP A 269 29.83 8.01 15.67
N PHE A 270 28.77 8.11 14.85
CA PHE A 270 28.74 7.57 13.50
C PHE A 270 29.80 8.24 12.61
N THR A 271 30.61 7.40 11.97
CA THR A 271 31.55 7.80 10.93
C THR A 271 31.01 7.36 9.58
N PRO A 272 30.79 8.29 8.63
CA PRO A 272 30.33 7.94 7.29
C PRO A 272 31.28 6.95 6.61
N PRO A 273 30.75 6.00 5.83
CA PRO A 273 31.59 5.05 5.09
C PRO A 273 32.46 5.77 4.06
N GLU A 274 33.76 5.45 4.06
CA GLU A 274 34.68 5.85 3.00
C GLU A 274 34.32 5.13 1.69
N ARG A 275 34.16 5.87 0.60
CA ARG A 275 33.95 5.31 -0.75
C ARG A 275 34.99 5.81 -1.72
#